data_1f68ea3a8cd2514794ddbba57cd1e4dd
#
_entry.id   1f68ea3a8cd2514794ddbba57cd1e4dd
#
_cell.length_a   1.000
_cell.length_b   1.000
_cell.length_c   1.000
_cell.angle_alpha   90.00
_cell.angle_beta   90.00
_cell.angle_gamma   90.00
#
_symmetry.space_group_name_H-M   'P 1'
#
loop_
_entity.id
_entity.type
_entity.pdbx_description
1 polymer ?
#
loop_
_entity_poly.entity_id
_entity_poly.type
_entity_poly.pdbx_seq_one_letter_code
_entity_poly.pdbx_strand_id
1 'polypeptide(L)'
;LKERELALTGGEGVHAVLDPVGGALFRESLRCLRPEGRICPIGFSSGAIPEVPANLLLVKNISVGGLYMGWYKIDQREAQEARVRALFDRLGAWCDAGLIRPRVAGRFPMERVADAFAAVLDRAQIGHVVVEP
;
A
#
# COMPACT_ATOMS: atom_id res chain seq x y z
N LEU A 1 0.52 13.46 -11.00
CA LEU A 1 0.63 13.18 -9.56
C LEU A 1 1.30 14.34 -8.85
N LYS A 2 2.54 14.68 -9.20
CA LYS A 2 3.38 15.67 -8.52
C LYS A 2 2.69 17.04 -8.30
N GLU A 3 2.08 17.62 -9.33
CA GLU A 3 1.45 18.95 -9.23
C GLU A 3 0.31 18.96 -8.20
N ARG A 4 -0.52 17.92 -8.19
CA ARG A 4 -1.63 17.80 -7.26
C ARG A 4 -1.16 17.63 -5.82
N GLU A 5 -0.13 16.85 -5.59
CA GLU A 5 0.42 16.62 -4.25
C GLU A 5 1.16 17.82 -3.70
N LEU A 6 1.92 18.52 -4.54
CA LEU A 6 2.54 19.78 -4.15
C LEU A 6 1.48 20.85 -3.82
N ALA A 7 0.38 20.92 -4.57
CA ALA A 7 -0.72 21.83 -4.25
C ALA A 7 -1.36 21.54 -2.89
N LEU A 8 -1.51 20.23 -2.52
CA LEU A 8 -2.06 19.82 -1.24
C LEU A 8 -1.12 20.04 -0.04
N THR A 9 0.18 20.17 -0.30
CA THR A 9 1.22 20.30 0.74
C THR A 9 1.87 21.67 0.76
N GLY A 10 1.25 22.68 0.15
CA GLY A 10 1.81 24.03 0.09
C GLY A 10 3.14 24.11 -0.67
N GLY A 11 3.44 23.15 -1.55
CA GLY A 11 4.68 23.10 -2.32
C GLY A 11 5.82 22.30 -1.65
N GLU A 12 5.67 21.91 -0.39
CA GLU A 12 6.74 21.21 0.36
C GLU A 12 6.95 19.76 -0.07
N GLY A 13 5.89 19.10 -0.52
CA GLY A 13 5.88 17.66 -0.78
C GLY A 13 5.51 16.82 0.46
N VAL A 14 5.43 15.49 0.28
CA VAL A 14 4.98 14.55 1.30
C VAL A 14 6.14 13.97 2.10
N HIS A 15 5.90 13.65 3.38
CA HIS A 15 6.89 13.04 4.26
C HIS A 15 7.14 11.57 3.96
N ALA A 16 6.07 10.87 3.59
CA ALA A 16 6.13 9.43 3.36
C ALA A 16 5.17 9.00 2.26
N VAL A 17 5.58 7.99 1.50
CA VAL A 17 4.74 7.31 0.50
C VAL A 17 4.75 5.82 0.82
N LEU A 18 3.57 5.20 0.86
CA LEU A 18 3.39 3.76 0.84
C LEU A 18 3.00 3.37 -0.59
N ASP A 19 3.83 2.56 -1.25
CA ASP A 19 3.65 2.24 -2.67
C ASP A 19 3.34 0.74 -2.88
N PRO A 20 2.08 0.39 -3.15
CA PRO A 20 1.69 -0.96 -3.55
C PRO A 20 1.75 -1.19 -5.07
N VAL A 21 2.05 -0.17 -5.86
CA VAL A 21 1.87 -0.16 -7.32
C VAL A 21 3.16 -0.38 -8.06
N GLY A 22 4.23 0.31 -7.69
CA GLY A 22 5.51 0.24 -8.38
C GLY A 22 5.52 0.95 -9.75
N GLY A 23 6.43 0.52 -10.61
CA GLY A 23 6.55 1.01 -11.99
C GLY A 23 6.75 2.52 -12.11
N ALA A 24 6.06 3.14 -13.06
CA ALA A 24 6.16 4.57 -13.33
C ALA A 24 5.67 5.43 -12.15
N LEU A 25 4.65 4.96 -11.43
CA LEU A 25 4.08 5.68 -10.29
C LEU A 25 5.08 5.83 -9.15
N PHE A 26 5.89 4.79 -8.88
CA PHE A 26 6.98 4.87 -7.92
C PHE A 26 7.96 6.01 -8.24
N ARG A 27 8.36 6.13 -9.51
CA ARG A 27 9.29 7.18 -9.96
C ARG A 27 8.70 8.58 -9.81
N GLU A 28 7.42 8.74 -10.08
CA GLU A 28 6.71 10.00 -9.83
C GLU A 28 6.63 10.32 -8.34
N SER A 29 6.32 9.32 -7.51
CA SER A 29 6.22 9.45 -6.06
C SER A 29 7.54 9.90 -5.41
N LEU A 30 8.70 9.43 -5.90
CA LEU A 30 10.01 9.92 -5.45
C LEU A 30 10.17 11.44 -5.63
N ARG A 31 9.55 12.01 -6.67
CA ARG A 31 9.60 13.45 -6.96
C ARG A 31 8.67 14.26 -6.06
N CYS A 32 7.66 13.61 -5.48
CA CYS A 32 6.71 14.23 -4.56
C CYS A 32 7.20 14.29 -3.11
N LEU A 33 8.22 13.50 -2.77
CA LEU A 33 8.81 13.51 -1.44
C LEU A 33 9.51 14.85 -1.17
N ARG A 34 9.32 15.38 0.02
CA ARG A 34 10.13 16.48 0.55
C ARG A 34 11.53 15.97 0.95
N PRO A 35 12.49 16.86 1.25
CA PRO A 35 13.75 16.46 1.88
C PRO A 35 13.52 15.62 3.16
N GLU A 36 14.36 14.60 3.39
CA GLU A 36 14.24 13.61 4.48
C GLU A 36 12.98 12.73 4.42
N GLY A 37 12.20 12.83 3.34
CA GLY A 37 11.05 11.98 3.06
C GLY A 37 11.46 10.54 2.74
N ARG A 38 10.49 9.63 2.84
CA ARG A 38 10.71 8.20 2.60
C ARG A 38 9.63 7.59 1.74
N ILE A 39 9.99 6.63 0.91
CA ILE A 39 9.05 5.77 0.20
C ILE A 39 9.24 4.32 0.59
N CYS A 40 8.14 3.63 0.84
CA CYS A 40 8.12 2.23 1.20
C CYS A 40 7.36 1.43 0.14
N PRO A 41 8.05 0.76 -0.82
CA PRO A 41 7.40 -0.20 -1.69
C PRO A 41 6.96 -1.42 -0.89
N ILE A 42 5.68 -1.80 -1.05
CA ILE A 42 5.06 -2.96 -0.41
C ILE A 42 4.47 -3.94 -1.42
N GLY A 43 4.51 -3.60 -2.71
CA GLY A 43 4.02 -4.42 -3.79
C GLY A 43 4.27 -3.80 -5.16
N PHE A 44 3.92 -4.54 -6.20
CA PHE A 44 4.13 -4.15 -7.60
C PHE A 44 2.90 -4.50 -8.43
N SER A 45 1.73 -3.99 -8.05
CA SER A 45 0.46 -4.31 -8.73
C SER A 45 0.38 -3.82 -10.18
N SER A 46 1.28 -2.92 -10.59
CA SER A 46 1.46 -2.55 -12.01
C SER A 46 2.12 -3.65 -12.85
N GLY A 47 2.69 -4.70 -12.22
CA GLY A 47 3.50 -5.72 -12.88
C GLY A 47 4.95 -5.29 -13.19
N ALA A 48 5.34 -4.04 -12.89
CA ALA A 48 6.66 -3.50 -13.15
C ALA A 48 7.40 -3.20 -11.84
N ILE A 49 8.56 -3.84 -11.66
CA ILE A 49 9.47 -3.54 -10.55
C ILE A 49 10.21 -2.24 -10.87
N PRO A 50 10.16 -1.22 -10.00
CA PRO A 50 10.81 0.04 -10.27
C PRO A 50 12.31 -0.02 -9.99
N GLU A 51 13.08 0.71 -10.80
CA GLU A 51 14.45 1.02 -10.50
C GLU A 51 14.56 2.23 -9.57
N VAL A 52 15.49 2.17 -8.62
CA VAL A 52 15.73 3.27 -7.67
C VAL A 52 16.90 4.12 -8.18
N PRO A 53 16.66 5.36 -8.62
CA PRO A 53 17.71 6.24 -9.08
C PRO A 53 18.52 6.80 -7.90
N ALA A 54 19.66 6.23 -7.60
CA ALA A 54 20.48 6.58 -6.42
C ALA A 54 20.91 8.06 -6.41
N ASN A 55 21.12 8.67 -7.57
CA ASN A 55 21.41 10.09 -7.68
C ASN A 55 20.25 10.97 -7.14
N LEU A 56 19.01 10.54 -7.34
CA LEU A 56 17.84 11.27 -6.83
C LEU A 56 17.75 11.17 -5.30
N LEU A 57 18.10 10.00 -4.74
CA LEU A 57 18.15 9.82 -3.28
C LEU A 57 19.15 10.78 -2.65
N LEU A 58 20.34 10.86 -3.24
CA LEU A 58 21.42 11.73 -2.78
C LEU A 58 21.02 13.21 -2.84
N VAL A 59 20.55 13.68 -4.00
CA VAL A 59 20.26 15.12 -4.23
C VAL A 59 19.08 15.59 -3.38
N LYS A 60 18.09 14.72 -3.10
CA LYS A 60 16.91 15.07 -2.33
C LYS A 60 16.98 14.70 -0.85
N ASN A 61 18.05 14.04 -0.39
CA ASN A 61 18.13 13.47 0.97
C ASN A 61 16.91 12.62 1.32
N ILE A 62 16.47 11.73 0.42
CA ILE A 62 15.32 10.85 0.64
C ILE A 62 15.75 9.40 0.80
N SER A 63 14.88 8.57 1.37
CA SER A 63 15.17 7.16 1.59
C SER A 63 14.12 6.25 0.95
N VAL A 64 14.58 5.06 0.53
CA VAL A 64 13.73 3.96 0.06
C VAL A 64 13.91 2.77 1.00
N GLY A 65 12.84 2.27 1.56
CA GLY A 65 12.87 1.11 2.46
C GLY A 65 11.71 0.17 2.16
N GLY A 66 11.99 -1.05 1.71
CA GLY A 66 10.96 -2.05 1.41
C GLY A 66 10.36 -2.68 2.66
N LEU A 67 9.09 -3.10 2.57
CA LEU A 67 8.44 -3.93 3.56
C LEU A 67 7.80 -5.13 2.88
N TYR A 68 8.23 -6.32 3.26
CA TYR A 68 7.64 -7.57 2.82
C TYR A 68 6.98 -8.30 3.99
N MET A 69 5.66 -8.18 4.11
CA MET A 69 4.89 -8.83 5.18
C MET A 69 5.02 -10.35 5.19
N GLY A 70 5.23 -10.97 4.02
CA GLY A 70 5.45 -12.41 3.90
C GLY A 70 6.68 -12.89 4.67
N TRP A 71 7.71 -12.06 4.82
CA TRP A 71 8.90 -12.40 5.58
C TRP A 71 8.57 -12.77 7.05
N TYR A 72 7.64 -12.05 7.66
CA TYR A 72 7.21 -12.31 9.03
C TYR A 72 6.43 -13.62 9.19
N LYS A 73 5.91 -14.18 8.10
CA LYS A 73 5.21 -15.48 8.08
C LYS A 73 6.16 -16.63 7.74
N ILE A 74 7.19 -16.38 6.92
CA ILE A 74 8.12 -17.40 6.43
C ILE A 74 9.12 -17.81 7.52
N ASP A 75 9.55 -16.88 8.36
CA ASP A 75 10.61 -17.10 9.35
C ASP A 75 10.13 -17.88 10.59
N GLN A 76 8.85 -18.26 10.69
CA GLN A 76 8.20 -19.16 11.69
C GLN A 76 8.74 -19.06 13.13
N ARG A 77 9.32 -17.93 13.50
CA ARG A 77 9.78 -17.71 14.88
C ARG A 77 8.60 -17.24 15.73
N GLU A 78 8.44 -17.80 16.92
CA GLU A 78 7.37 -17.42 17.87
C GLU A 78 7.28 -15.89 18.08
N ALA A 79 8.41 -15.21 18.14
CA ALA A 79 8.45 -13.75 18.26
C ALA A 79 7.81 -13.03 17.06
N GLN A 80 7.93 -13.57 15.84
CA GLN A 80 7.32 -13.01 14.65
C GLN A 80 5.82 -13.27 14.61
N GLU A 81 5.39 -14.46 15.00
CA GLU A 81 3.97 -14.78 15.11
C GLU A 81 3.26 -13.91 16.14
N ALA A 82 3.85 -13.72 17.31
CA ALA A 82 3.32 -12.85 18.35
C ALA A 82 3.20 -11.39 17.85
N ARG A 83 4.21 -10.91 17.11
CA ARG A 83 4.20 -9.57 16.52
C ARG A 83 3.10 -9.41 15.46
N VAL A 84 2.94 -10.40 14.58
CA VAL A 84 1.88 -10.39 13.56
C VAL A 84 0.51 -10.45 14.22
N ARG A 85 0.33 -11.29 15.24
CA ARG A 85 -0.93 -11.38 16.00
C ARG A 85 -1.27 -10.03 16.65
N ALA A 86 -0.34 -9.44 17.38
CA ALA A 86 -0.55 -8.14 18.00
C ALA A 86 -0.90 -7.03 16.99
N LEU A 87 -0.33 -7.09 15.77
CA LEU A 87 -0.70 -6.19 14.68
C LEU A 87 -2.15 -6.37 14.26
N PHE A 88 -2.62 -7.61 14.05
CA PHE A 88 -3.99 -7.89 13.67
C PHE A 88 -4.99 -7.55 14.78
N ASP A 89 -4.66 -7.83 16.06
CA ASP A 89 -5.48 -7.43 17.21
C ASP A 89 -5.68 -5.91 17.25
N ARG A 90 -4.61 -5.16 16.98
CA ARG A 90 -4.67 -3.70 16.93
C ARG A 90 -5.51 -3.19 15.75
N LEU A 91 -5.37 -3.81 14.56
CA LEU A 91 -6.19 -3.48 13.40
C LEU A 91 -7.67 -3.77 13.67
N GLY A 92 -7.99 -4.91 14.29
CA GLY A 92 -9.35 -5.25 14.73
C GLY A 92 -9.93 -4.19 15.67
N ALA A 93 -9.19 -3.84 16.71
CA ALA A 93 -9.61 -2.79 17.65
C ALA A 93 -9.86 -1.44 16.98
N TRP A 94 -9.08 -1.07 15.96
CA TRP A 94 -9.32 0.15 15.19
C TRP A 94 -10.56 0.06 14.29
N CYS A 95 -10.86 -1.12 13.73
CA CYS A 95 -12.11 -1.35 13.01
C CYS A 95 -13.32 -1.25 13.94
N ASP A 96 -13.27 -1.88 15.12
CA ASP A 96 -14.33 -1.84 16.12
C ASP A 96 -14.60 -0.42 16.63
N ALA A 97 -13.53 0.36 16.81
CA ALA A 97 -13.62 1.78 17.17
C ALA A 97 -14.06 2.70 16.01
N GLY A 98 -14.26 2.15 14.80
CA GLY A 98 -14.61 2.90 13.60
C GLY A 98 -13.53 3.83 13.06
N LEU A 99 -12.27 3.68 13.54
CA LEU A 99 -11.13 4.45 13.07
C LEU A 99 -10.65 3.97 11.69
N ILE A 100 -10.86 2.70 11.38
CA ILE A 100 -10.62 2.11 10.07
C ILE A 100 -11.96 1.59 9.54
N ARG A 101 -12.31 1.98 8.33
CA ARG A 101 -13.55 1.56 7.66
C ARG A 101 -13.21 1.02 6.28
N PRO A 102 -12.93 -0.29 6.14
CA PRO A 102 -12.70 -0.90 4.83
C PRO A 102 -13.91 -0.68 3.92
N ARG A 103 -13.64 -0.18 2.71
CA ARG A 103 -14.72 -0.01 1.73
C ARG A 103 -14.99 -1.34 1.05
N VAL A 104 -16.21 -1.82 1.17
CA VAL A 104 -16.70 -2.99 0.44
C VAL A 104 -17.38 -2.49 -0.83
N ALA A 105 -16.87 -2.89 -1.99
CA ALA A 105 -17.38 -2.53 -3.31
C ALA A 105 -18.50 -3.47 -3.77
N GLY A 106 -18.47 -4.73 -3.33
CA GLY A 106 -19.49 -5.73 -3.66
C GLY A 106 -19.41 -6.93 -2.73
N ARG A 107 -20.56 -7.59 -2.52
CA ARG A 107 -20.68 -8.86 -1.78
C ARG A 107 -21.30 -9.89 -2.71
N PHE A 108 -20.73 -11.06 -2.73
CA PHE A 108 -21.17 -12.17 -3.59
C PHE A 108 -21.28 -13.45 -2.75
N PRO A 109 -22.34 -14.25 -2.91
CA PRO A 109 -22.37 -15.57 -2.32
C PRO A 109 -21.35 -16.47 -3.02
N MET A 110 -20.93 -17.56 -2.37
CA MET A 110 -19.89 -18.47 -2.87
C MET A 110 -20.22 -19.03 -4.26
N GLU A 111 -21.52 -19.29 -4.53
CA GLU A 111 -21.99 -19.80 -5.82
C GLU A 111 -21.72 -18.82 -6.99
N ARG A 112 -21.55 -17.55 -6.67
CA ARG A 112 -21.27 -16.48 -7.64
C ARG A 112 -19.81 -15.99 -7.59
N VAL A 113 -18.89 -16.84 -7.18
CA VAL A 113 -17.46 -16.48 -7.08
C VAL A 113 -16.88 -16.01 -8.42
N ALA A 114 -17.35 -16.55 -9.55
CA ALA A 114 -16.93 -16.11 -10.88
C ALA A 114 -17.26 -14.62 -11.13
N ASP A 115 -18.46 -14.18 -10.71
CA ASP A 115 -18.87 -12.78 -10.80
C ASP A 115 -18.04 -11.89 -9.87
N ALA A 116 -17.68 -12.40 -8.68
CA ALA A 116 -16.78 -11.70 -7.78
C ALA A 116 -15.40 -11.45 -8.42
N PHE A 117 -14.82 -12.45 -9.08
CA PHE A 117 -13.58 -12.28 -9.84
C PHE A 117 -13.72 -11.28 -10.99
N ALA A 118 -14.82 -11.33 -11.74
CA ALA A 118 -15.09 -10.35 -12.80
C ALA A 118 -15.15 -8.92 -12.23
N ALA A 119 -15.81 -8.74 -11.07
CA ALA A 119 -15.88 -7.46 -10.39
C ALA A 119 -14.51 -6.95 -9.92
N VAL A 120 -13.61 -7.82 -9.44
CA VAL A 120 -12.22 -7.43 -9.07
C VAL A 120 -11.42 -6.96 -10.28
N LEU A 121 -11.67 -7.52 -11.46
CA LEU A 121 -10.98 -7.13 -12.69
C LEU A 121 -11.47 -5.80 -13.27
N ASP A 122 -12.65 -5.33 -12.84
CA ASP A 122 -13.15 -4.01 -13.21
C ASP A 122 -12.37 -2.92 -12.48
N ARG A 123 -11.51 -2.23 -13.22
CA ARG A 123 -10.67 -1.13 -12.69
C ARG A 123 -11.45 0.11 -12.25
N ALA A 124 -12.73 0.21 -12.57
CA ALA A 124 -13.60 1.30 -12.10
C ALA A 124 -14.06 1.07 -10.65
N GLN A 125 -14.00 -0.15 -10.14
CA GLN A 125 -14.38 -0.46 -8.78
C GLN A 125 -13.35 0.02 -7.77
N ILE A 126 -13.83 0.74 -6.75
CA ILE A 126 -13.00 1.21 -5.62
C ILE A 126 -13.48 0.51 -4.35
N GLY A 127 -12.64 -0.33 -3.76
CA GLY A 127 -12.93 -1.09 -2.55
C GLY A 127 -12.63 -2.58 -2.71
N HIS A 128 -12.99 -3.34 -1.69
CA HIS A 128 -12.80 -4.79 -1.66
C HIS A 128 -14.06 -5.52 -2.09
N VAL A 129 -13.88 -6.58 -2.85
CA VAL A 129 -14.94 -7.55 -3.13
C VAL A 129 -14.89 -8.64 -2.05
N VAL A 130 -16.04 -8.94 -1.48
CA VAL A 130 -16.18 -9.96 -0.42
C VAL A 130 -17.00 -11.12 -0.96
N VAL A 131 -16.51 -12.34 -0.74
CA VAL A 131 -17.28 -13.57 -0.99
C VAL A 131 -17.73 -14.11 0.36
N GLU A 132 -19.03 -14.37 0.47
CA GLU A 132 -19.67 -14.89 1.69
C GLU A 132 -20.04 -16.36 1.47
N PRO A 133 -19.84 -17.23 2.50
CA PRO A 133 -20.25 -18.63 2.43
C PRO A 133 -21.76 -18.80 2.34
#